data_914282b3423d297dfae073e1c84e2edf
#
_entry.id   914282b3423d297dfae073e1c84e2edf
#
_cell.length_a   1.000
_cell.length_b   1.000
_cell.length_c   1.000
_cell.angle_alpha   90.00
_cell.angle_beta   90.00
_cell.angle_gamma   90.00
#
_symmetry.space_group_name_H-M   'P 1'
#
loop_
_entity.id
_entity.type
_entity.pdbx_description
1 polymer ?
#
loop_
_entity_poly.entity_id
_entity_poly.type
_entity_poly.pdbx_seq_one_letter_code
_entity_poly.pdbx_strand_id
1 'polypeptide(L)'
;MTDDVITQLAAARTNPSIIMVVGVGGAGGNAVNHMWNLGIKGVDFMVCNTDQQALDKSPVELKVRLGSEGLGAGNDPENGRKAAIESLDVVRQRFEASGTKMVFITAGMGGGTGTGASPVIAKLAKEMGMLTVGIVTSPLAVEGKIRYEQAFRGIEELRQNVDSLLIINNENILEIYGRLALKQAFGKADDILASAAKGIAEIITVESDLVNVDFADVSKVMRDSGRAHMSVATAEGDNRAEAVAEASLHSPLLDHNLISGARNILLNISVANAEELMYEEVVRILEYIQAHASVEDESGNIHNANIIWGTSEKPQLGNAIELVVVATGFEGDEEKRMMKTVIPPARIVKPVPEGADPAGKPVLEPVGKPGKATPQTRPLEQVILGEKSTRYSNID
;
A
#
# COMPACT_ATOMS: atom_id res chain seq x y z
N MET A 1 -22.56 -17.10 -26.42
CA MET A 1 -21.10 -17.23 -26.67
C MET A 1 -20.22 -16.60 -25.59
N THR A 2 -20.76 -15.93 -24.59
CA THR A 2 -20.00 -15.27 -23.49
C THR A 2 -19.80 -16.17 -22.25
N ASP A 3 -20.73 -17.07 -21.97
CA ASP A 3 -20.67 -17.92 -20.76
C ASP A 3 -19.63 -19.05 -20.88
N ASP A 4 -19.41 -19.60 -22.07
CA ASP A 4 -18.43 -20.67 -22.29
C ASP A 4 -16.97 -20.19 -22.13
N VAL A 5 -16.68 -18.94 -22.47
CA VAL A 5 -15.33 -18.37 -22.34
C VAL A 5 -15.00 -18.09 -20.87
N ILE A 6 -15.99 -17.63 -20.08
CA ILE A 6 -15.83 -17.39 -18.64
C ILE A 6 -15.62 -18.73 -17.91
N THR A 7 -16.37 -19.75 -18.26
CA THR A 7 -16.25 -21.09 -17.69
C THR A 7 -14.93 -21.78 -18.08
N GLN A 8 -14.44 -21.58 -19.31
CA GLN A 8 -13.14 -22.09 -19.75
C GLN A 8 -11.95 -21.37 -19.09
N LEU A 9 -12.04 -20.05 -18.86
CA LEU A 9 -11.02 -19.31 -18.12
C LEU A 9 -10.97 -19.71 -16.63
N ALA A 10 -12.12 -19.97 -16.01
CA ALA A 10 -12.18 -20.50 -14.65
C ALA A 10 -11.64 -21.94 -14.54
N ALA A 11 -11.84 -22.76 -15.55
CA ALA A 11 -11.36 -24.16 -15.58
C ALA A 11 -9.85 -24.29 -15.89
N ALA A 12 -9.22 -23.26 -16.45
CA ALA A 12 -7.78 -23.28 -16.79
C ALA A 12 -6.86 -22.91 -15.61
N ARG A 13 -7.41 -22.41 -14.48
CA ARG A 13 -6.63 -22.06 -13.28
C ARG A 13 -6.52 -23.26 -12.35
N THR A 14 -5.34 -23.81 -12.20
CA THR A 14 -5.05 -24.94 -11.30
C THR A 14 -5.22 -24.62 -9.82
N ASN A 15 -5.26 -23.32 -9.42
CA ASN A 15 -5.64 -22.85 -8.07
C ASN A 15 -6.09 -21.38 -8.15
N PRO A 16 -7.39 -21.07 -8.08
CA PRO A 16 -7.85 -19.69 -8.02
C PRO A 16 -7.37 -19.04 -6.70
N SER A 17 -6.82 -17.82 -6.80
CA SER A 17 -6.45 -17.08 -5.60
C SER A 17 -7.70 -16.59 -4.87
N ILE A 18 -7.64 -16.66 -3.53
CA ILE A 18 -8.69 -16.05 -2.69
C ILE A 18 -8.54 -14.54 -2.56
N ILE A 19 -7.44 -13.97 -3.07
CA ILE A 19 -7.10 -12.55 -2.98
C ILE A 19 -7.11 -11.94 -4.38
N MET A 20 -7.77 -10.79 -4.54
CA MET A 20 -7.76 -10.02 -5.77
C MET A 20 -7.29 -8.59 -5.53
N VAL A 21 -6.44 -8.07 -6.42
CA VAL A 21 -6.02 -6.67 -6.43
C VAL A 21 -6.72 -5.95 -7.58
N VAL A 22 -7.53 -4.93 -7.27
CA VAL A 22 -8.32 -4.16 -8.22
C VAL A 22 -7.74 -2.77 -8.36
N GLY A 23 -7.20 -2.46 -9.53
CA GLY A 23 -6.73 -1.12 -9.87
C GLY A 23 -7.85 -0.25 -10.46
N VAL A 24 -8.18 0.85 -9.80
CA VAL A 24 -9.28 1.74 -10.22
C VAL A 24 -8.73 3.05 -10.74
N GLY A 25 -9.08 3.39 -11.99
CA GLY A 25 -8.63 4.58 -12.68
C GLY A 25 -7.17 4.49 -13.15
N GLY A 26 -6.59 5.61 -13.58
CA GLY A 26 -5.26 5.64 -14.18
C GLY A 26 -4.16 5.22 -13.21
N ALA A 27 -4.07 5.85 -12.04
CA ALA A 27 -3.04 5.54 -11.06
C ALA A 27 -3.19 4.13 -10.47
N GLY A 28 -4.42 3.72 -10.10
CA GLY A 28 -4.66 2.36 -9.63
C GLY A 28 -4.33 1.30 -10.68
N GLY A 29 -4.68 1.56 -11.95
CA GLY A 29 -4.31 0.70 -13.07
C GLY A 29 -2.79 0.58 -13.26
N ASN A 30 -2.04 1.69 -13.13
CA ASN A 30 -0.58 1.69 -13.21
C ASN A 30 0.05 0.87 -12.07
N ALA A 31 -0.44 1.03 -10.84
CA ALA A 31 0.03 0.26 -9.70
C ALA A 31 -0.20 -1.24 -9.91
N VAL A 32 -1.37 -1.65 -10.39
CA VAL A 32 -1.68 -3.06 -10.69
C VAL A 32 -0.85 -3.58 -11.85
N ASN A 33 -0.64 -2.79 -12.90
CA ASN A 33 0.27 -3.16 -14.00
C ASN A 33 1.70 -3.40 -13.49
N HIS A 34 2.14 -2.57 -12.55
CA HIS A 34 3.45 -2.71 -11.93
C HIS A 34 3.54 -4.01 -11.11
N MET A 35 2.53 -4.29 -10.27
CA MET A 35 2.43 -5.54 -9.50
C MET A 35 2.41 -6.79 -10.40
N TRP A 36 1.69 -6.73 -11.51
CA TRP A 36 1.69 -7.79 -12.53
C TRP A 36 3.09 -8.03 -13.10
N ASN A 37 3.79 -6.95 -13.47
CA ASN A 37 5.15 -7.05 -14.02
C ASN A 37 6.18 -7.55 -12.99
N LEU A 38 5.97 -7.30 -11.69
CA LEU A 38 6.78 -7.88 -10.61
C LEU A 38 6.50 -9.37 -10.39
N GLY A 39 5.45 -9.93 -11.00
CA GLY A 39 5.11 -11.34 -10.89
C GLY A 39 4.67 -11.76 -9.48
N ILE A 40 3.96 -10.89 -8.76
CA ILE A 40 3.46 -11.20 -7.42
C ILE A 40 2.55 -12.43 -7.50
N LYS A 41 2.87 -13.46 -6.72
CA LYS A 41 2.14 -14.73 -6.71
C LYS A 41 1.04 -14.74 -5.65
N GLY A 42 0.08 -15.66 -5.80
CA GLY A 42 -0.99 -15.87 -4.82
C GLY A 42 -2.07 -14.80 -4.84
N VAL A 43 -2.09 -13.91 -5.84
CA VAL A 43 -3.12 -12.89 -6.04
C VAL A 43 -3.59 -12.86 -7.49
N ASP A 44 -4.87 -12.54 -7.67
CA ASP A 44 -5.46 -12.23 -8.97
C ASP A 44 -5.49 -10.73 -9.18
N PHE A 45 -5.44 -10.29 -10.44
CA PHE A 45 -5.41 -8.85 -10.78
C PHE A 45 -6.59 -8.48 -11.67
N MET A 46 -7.20 -7.33 -11.38
CA MET A 46 -8.23 -6.71 -12.21
C MET A 46 -7.97 -5.22 -12.36
N VAL A 47 -8.19 -4.67 -13.55
CA VAL A 47 -8.13 -3.23 -13.79
C VAL A 47 -9.50 -2.69 -14.22
N CYS A 48 -9.94 -1.62 -13.58
CA CYS A 48 -11.20 -0.94 -13.82
C CYS A 48 -10.94 0.51 -14.22
N ASN A 49 -11.42 0.95 -15.38
CA ASN A 49 -11.22 2.33 -15.82
C ASN A 49 -12.38 2.80 -16.70
N THR A 50 -12.64 4.10 -16.70
CA THR A 50 -13.55 4.78 -17.64
C THR A 50 -12.87 5.08 -18.99
N ASP A 51 -11.53 5.01 -19.05
CA ASP A 51 -10.73 5.24 -20.26
C ASP A 51 -10.35 3.89 -20.90
N GLN A 52 -10.90 3.63 -22.08
CA GLN A 52 -10.65 2.41 -22.84
C GLN A 52 -9.18 2.29 -23.27
N GLN A 53 -8.53 3.40 -23.66
CA GLN A 53 -7.14 3.38 -24.08
C GLN A 53 -6.19 2.98 -22.96
N ALA A 54 -6.50 3.38 -21.72
CA ALA A 54 -5.72 2.95 -20.54
C ALA A 54 -5.88 1.44 -20.28
N LEU A 55 -7.10 0.89 -20.47
CA LEU A 55 -7.35 -0.54 -20.35
C LEU A 55 -6.62 -1.34 -21.44
N ASP A 56 -6.61 -0.88 -22.67
CA ASP A 56 -5.99 -1.57 -23.80
C ASP A 56 -4.47 -1.71 -23.60
N LYS A 57 -3.83 -0.72 -22.98
CA LYS A 57 -2.39 -0.72 -22.67
C LYS A 57 -2.01 -1.60 -21.49
N SER A 58 -2.96 -1.98 -20.65
CA SER A 58 -2.67 -2.81 -19.48
C SER A 58 -2.30 -4.24 -19.89
N PRO A 59 -1.26 -4.86 -19.28
CA PRO A 59 -0.93 -6.26 -19.49
C PRO A 59 -1.86 -7.21 -18.72
N VAL A 60 -2.66 -6.70 -17.78
CA VAL A 60 -3.59 -7.48 -16.96
C VAL A 60 -4.72 -8.02 -17.83
N GLU A 61 -5.02 -9.31 -17.69
CA GLU A 61 -6.05 -9.97 -18.53
C GLU A 61 -7.47 -9.53 -18.15
N LEU A 62 -7.74 -9.42 -16.83
CA LEU A 62 -9.08 -9.07 -16.34
C LEU A 62 -9.26 -7.55 -16.33
N LYS A 63 -10.00 -7.09 -17.31
CA LYS A 63 -10.28 -5.66 -17.55
C LYS A 63 -11.77 -5.39 -17.48
N VAL A 64 -12.14 -4.32 -16.78
CA VAL A 64 -13.53 -3.85 -16.73
C VAL A 64 -13.57 -2.38 -17.14
N ARG A 65 -14.24 -2.10 -18.27
CA ARG A 65 -14.57 -0.74 -18.66
C ARG A 65 -15.74 -0.27 -17.81
N LEU A 66 -15.57 0.85 -17.13
CA LEU A 66 -16.60 1.51 -16.35
C LEU A 66 -17.37 2.50 -17.22
N GLY A 67 -18.70 2.37 -17.25
CA GLY A 67 -19.56 3.16 -18.11
C GLY A 67 -19.51 2.77 -19.58
N SER A 68 -20.33 3.41 -20.38
CA SER A 68 -20.55 3.09 -21.81
C SER A 68 -19.63 3.85 -22.77
N GLU A 69 -19.15 5.05 -22.41
CA GLU A 69 -18.49 5.98 -23.34
C GLU A 69 -17.02 5.65 -23.63
N GLY A 70 -16.24 5.20 -22.65
CA GLY A 70 -14.82 4.86 -22.83
C GLY A 70 -13.86 6.06 -22.95
N LEU A 71 -14.32 7.28 -22.69
CA LEU A 71 -13.56 8.54 -22.88
C LEU A 71 -12.90 9.07 -21.61
N GLY A 72 -12.98 8.35 -20.49
CA GLY A 72 -12.52 8.81 -19.19
C GLY A 72 -13.58 9.63 -18.43
N ALA A 73 -13.29 9.95 -17.17
CA ALA A 73 -14.21 10.68 -16.29
C ALA A 73 -14.02 12.22 -16.33
N GLY A 74 -13.13 12.75 -17.17
CA GLY A 74 -12.92 14.20 -17.32
C GLY A 74 -12.44 14.89 -16.02
N ASN A 75 -11.72 14.19 -15.14
CA ASN A 75 -11.27 14.67 -13.82
C ASN A 75 -12.44 15.03 -12.87
N ASP A 76 -13.64 14.52 -13.14
CA ASP A 76 -14.82 14.69 -12.29
C ASP A 76 -15.15 13.36 -11.57
N PRO A 77 -15.05 13.33 -10.21
CA PRO A 77 -15.38 12.14 -9.43
C PRO A 77 -16.83 11.67 -9.59
N GLU A 78 -17.77 12.59 -9.83
CA GLU A 78 -19.18 12.21 -10.01
C GLU A 78 -19.40 11.42 -11.30
N ASN A 79 -18.67 11.76 -12.38
CA ASN A 79 -18.68 10.96 -13.60
C ASN A 79 -18.06 9.57 -13.39
N GLY A 80 -16.96 9.49 -12.64
CA GLY A 80 -16.35 8.21 -12.24
C GLY A 80 -17.31 7.34 -11.43
N ARG A 81 -18.03 7.94 -10.48
CA ARG A 81 -19.06 7.29 -9.67
C ARG A 81 -20.20 6.73 -10.51
N LYS A 82 -20.78 7.55 -11.38
CA LYS A 82 -21.88 7.13 -12.27
C LYS A 82 -21.45 5.98 -13.17
N ALA A 83 -20.27 6.07 -13.78
CA ALA A 83 -19.72 5.01 -14.62
C ALA A 83 -19.52 3.69 -13.84
N ALA A 84 -19.08 3.76 -12.59
CA ALA A 84 -18.95 2.58 -11.75
C ALA A 84 -20.32 1.95 -11.42
N ILE A 85 -21.33 2.77 -11.09
CA ILE A 85 -22.69 2.29 -10.80
C ILE A 85 -23.28 1.60 -12.04
N GLU A 86 -23.11 2.18 -13.23
CA GLU A 86 -23.56 1.59 -14.49
C GLU A 86 -22.94 0.20 -14.77
N SER A 87 -21.73 -0.03 -14.27
CA SER A 87 -20.97 -1.25 -14.53
C SER A 87 -20.91 -2.22 -13.34
N LEU A 88 -21.68 -1.98 -12.27
CA LEU A 88 -21.63 -2.79 -11.03
C LEU A 88 -21.88 -4.28 -11.27
N ASP A 89 -22.83 -4.61 -12.15
CA ASP A 89 -23.17 -6.02 -12.42
C ASP A 89 -22.01 -6.75 -13.08
N VAL A 90 -21.26 -6.06 -13.95
CA VAL A 90 -20.05 -6.64 -14.57
C VAL A 90 -18.98 -6.90 -13.53
N VAL A 91 -18.74 -5.94 -12.62
CA VAL A 91 -17.76 -6.10 -11.52
C VAL A 91 -18.18 -7.24 -10.60
N ARG A 92 -19.47 -7.32 -10.23
CA ARG A 92 -20.04 -8.40 -9.40
C ARG A 92 -19.77 -9.77 -10.02
N GLN A 93 -20.08 -9.96 -11.29
CA GLN A 93 -19.85 -11.21 -12.00
C GLN A 93 -18.36 -11.62 -11.99
N ARG A 94 -17.43 -10.65 -12.06
CA ARG A 94 -16.00 -10.94 -11.99
C ARG A 94 -15.58 -11.42 -10.60
N PHE A 95 -16.08 -10.81 -9.55
CA PHE A 95 -15.84 -11.24 -8.18
C PHE A 95 -16.42 -12.64 -7.91
N GLU A 96 -17.63 -12.92 -8.36
CA GLU A 96 -18.27 -14.23 -8.22
C GLU A 96 -17.51 -15.33 -8.95
N ALA A 97 -17.08 -15.05 -10.19
CA ALA A 97 -16.34 -16.02 -11.01
C ALA A 97 -14.94 -16.36 -10.46
N SER A 98 -14.32 -15.45 -9.72
CA SER A 98 -12.98 -15.66 -9.15
C SER A 98 -12.95 -16.39 -7.81
N GLY A 99 -14.09 -16.46 -7.08
CA GLY A 99 -14.13 -17.01 -5.73
C GLY A 99 -13.36 -16.17 -4.70
N THR A 100 -13.18 -14.89 -4.98
CA THR A 100 -12.42 -13.94 -4.15
C THR A 100 -13.03 -13.83 -2.75
N LYS A 101 -12.20 -13.89 -1.71
CA LYS A 101 -12.57 -13.66 -0.31
C LYS A 101 -11.98 -12.37 0.24
N MET A 102 -10.89 -11.87 -0.34
CA MET A 102 -10.24 -10.63 0.02
C MET A 102 -9.96 -9.78 -1.22
N VAL A 103 -10.24 -8.51 -1.13
CA VAL A 103 -10.03 -7.56 -2.22
C VAL A 103 -9.19 -6.38 -1.74
N PHE A 104 -8.09 -6.12 -2.47
CA PHE A 104 -7.37 -4.85 -2.37
C PHE A 104 -7.89 -3.91 -3.45
N ILE A 105 -8.32 -2.71 -3.05
CA ILE A 105 -8.74 -1.66 -3.98
C ILE A 105 -7.66 -0.59 -3.98
N THR A 106 -6.96 -0.45 -5.11
CA THR A 106 -5.93 0.56 -5.25
C THR A 106 -6.38 1.67 -6.21
N ALA A 107 -6.18 2.91 -5.79
CA ALA A 107 -6.54 4.09 -6.57
C ALA A 107 -5.68 5.30 -6.21
N GLY A 108 -5.42 6.17 -7.18
CA GLY A 108 -4.93 7.52 -6.91
C GLY A 108 -6.11 8.46 -6.69
N MET A 109 -6.15 9.12 -5.53
CA MET A 109 -7.23 10.04 -5.18
C MET A 109 -6.99 11.45 -5.73
N GLY A 110 -8.07 12.17 -6.02
CA GLY A 110 -8.04 13.52 -6.59
C GLY A 110 -8.33 13.60 -8.07
N GLY A 111 -8.36 12.45 -8.79
CA GLY A 111 -8.84 12.37 -10.18
C GLY A 111 -10.32 11.99 -10.26
N GLY A 112 -10.83 11.83 -11.48
CA GLY A 112 -12.24 11.47 -11.68
C GLY A 112 -12.54 10.01 -11.36
N THR A 113 -11.95 9.07 -12.12
CA THR A 113 -12.27 7.65 -12.03
C THR A 113 -11.85 7.05 -10.69
N GLY A 114 -10.57 7.21 -10.28
CA GLY A 114 -10.06 6.63 -9.02
C GLY A 114 -10.86 7.10 -7.81
N THR A 115 -11.11 8.40 -7.71
CA THR A 115 -11.82 9.02 -6.58
C THR A 115 -13.30 8.63 -6.53
N GLY A 116 -13.99 8.63 -7.68
CA GLY A 116 -15.42 8.39 -7.72
C GLY A 116 -15.82 6.93 -7.79
N ALA A 117 -15.05 6.09 -8.49
CA ALA A 117 -15.41 4.70 -8.71
C ALA A 117 -14.93 3.76 -7.58
N SER A 118 -13.78 4.04 -6.93
CA SER A 118 -13.26 3.15 -5.90
C SER A 118 -14.19 2.94 -4.70
N PRO A 119 -14.91 3.98 -4.17
CA PRO A 119 -15.87 3.74 -3.09
C PRO A 119 -17.03 2.85 -3.50
N VAL A 120 -17.49 2.98 -4.76
CA VAL A 120 -18.60 2.18 -5.29
C VAL A 120 -18.22 0.71 -5.42
N ILE A 121 -17.02 0.44 -5.95
CA ILE A 121 -16.50 -0.93 -6.10
C ILE A 121 -16.21 -1.54 -4.71
N ALA A 122 -15.65 -0.74 -3.80
CA ALA A 122 -15.39 -1.18 -2.42
C ALA A 122 -16.67 -1.58 -1.70
N LYS A 123 -17.71 -0.75 -1.80
CA LYS A 123 -19.03 -1.03 -1.25
C LYS A 123 -19.59 -2.35 -1.76
N LEU A 124 -19.53 -2.59 -3.06
CA LEU A 124 -19.96 -3.85 -3.65
C LEU A 124 -19.19 -5.05 -3.08
N ALA A 125 -17.86 -4.97 -3.00
CA ALA A 125 -17.04 -6.04 -2.46
C ALA A 125 -17.39 -6.34 -0.98
N LYS A 126 -17.55 -5.29 -0.16
CA LYS A 126 -17.94 -5.41 1.25
C LYS A 126 -19.35 -6.00 1.41
N GLU A 127 -20.33 -5.59 0.60
CA GLU A 127 -21.68 -6.15 0.55
C GLU A 127 -21.70 -7.63 0.13
N MET A 128 -20.73 -8.07 -0.67
CA MET A 128 -20.55 -9.48 -1.02
C MET A 128 -19.81 -10.28 0.06
N GLY A 129 -19.48 -9.68 1.21
CA GLY A 129 -18.84 -10.33 2.36
C GLY A 129 -17.32 -10.48 2.25
N MET A 130 -16.68 -9.90 1.22
CA MET A 130 -15.23 -9.93 1.05
C MET A 130 -14.56 -9.04 2.11
N LEU A 131 -13.39 -9.45 2.59
CA LEU A 131 -12.50 -8.55 3.32
C LEU A 131 -11.99 -7.50 2.34
N THR A 132 -12.39 -6.24 2.55
CA THR A 132 -12.12 -5.16 1.60
C THR A 132 -11.10 -4.18 2.17
N VAL A 133 -9.94 -4.09 1.54
CA VAL A 133 -8.82 -3.22 1.96
C VAL A 133 -8.56 -2.17 0.89
N GLY A 134 -8.63 -0.91 1.27
CA GLY A 134 -8.24 0.20 0.40
C GLY A 134 -6.75 0.51 0.56
N ILE A 135 -6.02 0.67 -0.55
CA ILE A 135 -4.64 1.15 -0.57
C ILE A 135 -4.57 2.28 -1.59
N VAL A 136 -4.55 3.52 -1.12
CA VAL A 136 -4.72 4.69 -2.00
C VAL A 136 -3.62 5.72 -1.79
N THR A 137 -3.36 6.52 -2.83
CA THR A 137 -2.43 7.63 -2.75
C THR A 137 -3.18 8.96 -2.70
N SER A 138 -2.70 9.90 -1.86
CA SER A 138 -3.16 11.29 -1.87
C SER A 138 -2.34 12.12 -2.87
N PRO A 139 -2.94 13.14 -3.52
CA PRO A 139 -2.22 14.02 -4.43
C PRO A 139 -1.23 14.92 -3.69
N LEU A 140 -0.26 15.48 -4.43
CA LEU A 140 0.61 16.54 -3.94
C LEU A 140 -0.17 17.86 -3.75
N ALA A 141 0.15 18.63 -2.72
CA ALA A 141 -0.48 19.95 -2.49
C ALA A 141 -0.31 20.91 -3.68
N VAL A 142 0.80 20.79 -4.42
CA VAL A 142 1.07 21.58 -5.64
C VAL A 142 0.13 21.26 -6.81
N GLU A 143 -0.59 20.14 -6.78
CA GLU A 143 -1.56 19.78 -7.82
C GLU A 143 -2.85 20.62 -7.75
N GLY A 144 -2.98 21.42 -6.73
CA GLY A 144 -4.02 22.43 -6.58
C GLY A 144 -5.15 22.04 -5.63
N LYS A 145 -5.76 23.07 -5.07
CA LYS A 145 -6.77 22.95 -3.99
C LYS A 145 -7.96 22.07 -4.37
N ILE A 146 -8.46 22.22 -5.61
CA ILE A 146 -9.63 21.46 -6.06
C ILE A 146 -9.36 19.96 -6.05
N ARG A 147 -8.20 19.54 -6.59
CA ARG A 147 -7.82 18.14 -6.67
C ARG A 147 -7.62 17.55 -5.27
N TYR A 148 -7.08 18.34 -4.38
CA TYR A 148 -6.87 17.99 -3.00
C TYR A 148 -8.21 17.80 -2.24
N GLU A 149 -9.17 18.72 -2.37
CA GLU A 149 -10.50 18.60 -1.78
C GLU A 149 -11.28 17.41 -2.35
N GLN A 150 -11.15 17.13 -3.64
CA GLN A 150 -11.73 15.93 -4.26
C GLN A 150 -11.15 14.67 -3.66
N ALA A 151 -9.81 14.60 -3.50
CA ALA A 151 -9.14 13.47 -2.88
C ALA A 151 -9.66 13.22 -1.46
N PHE A 152 -9.73 14.26 -0.65
CA PHE A 152 -10.22 14.17 0.72
C PHE A 152 -11.63 13.59 0.80
N ARG A 153 -12.57 14.13 0.01
CA ARG A 153 -13.95 13.61 -0.02
C ARG A 153 -14.00 12.15 -0.46
N GLY A 154 -13.22 11.78 -1.49
CA GLY A 154 -13.16 10.41 -1.98
C GLY A 154 -12.54 9.44 -0.97
N ILE A 155 -11.51 9.85 -0.23
CA ILE A 155 -10.91 9.08 0.85
C ILE A 155 -11.92 8.84 1.97
N GLU A 156 -12.66 9.87 2.40
CA GLU A 156 -13.71 9.75 3.41
C GLU A 156 -14.84 8.81 2.97
N GLU A 157 -15.26 8.90 1.71
CA GLU A 157 -16.27 8.00 1.17
C GLU A 157 -15.75 6.56 1.06
N LEU A 158 -14.51 6.38 0.63
CA LEU A 158 -13.88 5.06 0.55
C LEU A 158 -13.74 4.42 1.94
N ARG A 159 -13.33 5.20 2.95
CA ARG A 159 -13.18 4.75 4.34
C ARG A 159 -14.46 4.10 4.91
N GLN A 160 -15.62 4.64 4.55
CA GLN A 160 -16.91 4.10 4.98
C GLN A 160 -17.27 2.78 4.27
N ASN A 161 -16.61 2.47 3.16
CA ASN A 161 -16.93 1.35 2.30
C ASN A 161 -15.84 0.25 2.26
N VAL A 162 -14.78 0.39 3.06
CA VAL A 162 -13.74 -0.63 3.26
C VAL A 162 -13.70 -1.11 4.69
N ASP A 163 -13.05 -2.23 4.94
CA ASP A 163 -12.76 -2.72 6.29
C ASP A 163 -11.52 -2.04 6.87
N SER A 164 -10.51 -1.85 6.02
CA SER A 164 -9.24 -1.25 6.38
C SER A 164 -8.76 -0.33 5.26
N LEU A 165 -8.20 0.83 5.61
CA LEU A 165 -7.73 1.83 4.65
C LEU A 165 -6.30 2.27 4.94
N LEU A 166 -5.41 1.98 3.99
CA LEU A 166 -4.05 2.53 3.93
C LEU A 166 -4.04 3.75 3.02
N ILE A 167 -3.48 4.85 3.51
CA ILE A 167 -3.33 6.08 2.75
C ILE A 167 -1.84 6.39 2.63
N ILE A 168 -1.34 6.42 1.41
CA ILE A 168 0.05 6.75 1.09
C ILE A 168 0.10 8.21 0.68
N ASN A 169 0.84 9.01 1.44
CA ASN A 169 0.99 10.44 1.16
C ASN A 169 2.10 10.68 0.14
N ASN A 170 1.75 11.20 -1.05
CA ASN A 170 2.73 11.52 -2.07
C ASN A 170 3.71 12.64 -1.64
N GLU A 171 3.37 13.47 -0.64
CA GLU A 171 4.33 14.44 -0.08
C GLU A 171 5.52 13.72 0.58
N ASN A 172 5.28 12.62 1.31
CA ASN A 172 6.34 11.84 1.91
C ASN A 172 7.25 11.22 0.83
N ILE A 173 6.65 10.78 -0.29
CA ILE A 173 7.41 10.28 -1.45
C ILE A 173 8.27 11.39 -2.05
N LEU A 174 7.73 12.60 -2.15
CA LEU A 174 8.47 13.77 -2.65
C LEU A 174 9.64 14.13 -1.72
N GLU A 175 9.47 14.08 -0.42
CA GLU A 175 10.54 14.38 0.55
C GLU A 175 11.72 13.40 0.40
N ILE A 176 11.44 12.12 0.18
CA ILE A 176 12.46 11.07 0.08
C ILE A 176 13.07 11.02 -1.32
N TYR A 177 12.23 11.06 -2.35
CA TYR A 177 12.60 10.77 -3.72
C TYR A 177 12.54 11.99 -4.66
N GLY A 178 12.34 13.19 -4.13
CA GLY A 178 12.12 14.41 -4.93
C GLY A 178 13.28 14.82 -5.87
N ARG A 179 14.44 14.16 -5.75
CA ARG A 179 15.59 14.36 -6.66
C ARG A 179 15.60 13.40 -7.84
N LEU A 180 14.70 12.44 -7.90
CA LEU A 180 14.57 11.51 -9.00
C LEU A 180 13.86 12.15 -10.22
N ALA A 181 14.11 11.61 -11.41
CA ALA A 181 13.32 11.97 -12.57
C ALA A 181 11.83 11.64 -12.34
N LEU A 182 10.91 12.43 -12.89
CA LEU A 182 9.47 12.34 -12.64
C LEU A 182 8.94 10.90 -12.83
N LYS A 183 9.33 10.21 -13.89
CA LYS A 183 8.94 8.83 -14.15
C LYS A 183 9.41 7.86 -13.05
N GLN A 184 10.61 8.10 -12.52
CA GLN A 184 11.17 7.28 -11.44
C GLN A 184 10.45 7.56 -10.11
N ALA A 185 10.12 8.82 -9.83
CA ALA A 185 9.37 9.19 -8.62
C ALA A 185 7.96 8.55 -8.60
N PHE A 186 7.24 8.58 -9.73
CA PHE A 186 5.96 7.86 -9.84
C PHE A 186 6.13 6.34 -9.75
N GLY A 187 7.22 5.79 -10.34
CA GLY A 187 7.54 4.37 -10.16
C GLY A 187 7.73 4.01 -8.69
N LYS A 188 8.28 4.90 -7.85
CA LYS A 188 8.41 4.68 -6.41
C LYS A 188 7.07 4.66 -5.68
N ALA A 189 6.11 5.49 -6.10
CA ALA A 189 4.74 5.42 -5.58
C ALA A 189 4.09 4.06 -5.90
N ASP A 190 4.27 3.58 -7.12
CA ASP A 190 3.78 2.27 -7.55
C ASP A 190 4.50 1.12 -6.81
N ASP A 191 5.83 1.22 -6.57
CA ASP A 191 6.62 0.29 -5.74
C ASP A 191 6.04 0.16 -4.32
N ILE A 192 5.66 1.29 -3.72
CA ILE A 192 5.10 1.35 -2.37
C ILE A 192 3.72 0.69 -2.30
N LEU A 193 2.84 1.03 -3.26
CA LEU A 193 1.53 0.39 -3.37
C LEU A 193 1.66 -1.13 -3.57
N ALA A 194 2.62 -1.54 -4.41
CA ALA A 194 2.91 -2.95 -4.65
C ALA A 194 3.44 -3.65 -3.41
N SER A 195 4.36 -3.04 -2.68
CA SER A 195 4.93 -3.59 -1.45
C SER A 195 3.85 -3.74 -0.36
N ALA A 196 2.93 -2.77 -0.26
CA ALA A 196 1.83 -2.85 0.68
C ALA A 196 0.87 -4.02 0.37
N ALA A 197 0.39 -4.12 -0.86
CA ALA A 197 -0.49 -5.22 -1.26
C ALA A 197 0.23 -6.58 -1.16
N LYS A 198 1.48 -6.65 -1.62
CA LYS A 198 2.32 -7.84 -1.57
C LYS A 198 2.56 -8.30 -0.14
N GLY A 199 2.99 -7.37 0.75
CA GLY A 199 3.31 -7.71 2.12
C GLY A 199 2.13 -8.33 2.87
N ILE A 200 0.92 -7.77 2.72
CA ILE A 200 -0.28 -8.34 3.34
C ILE A 200 -0.69 -9.67 2.66
N ALA A 201 -0.60 -9.75 1.33
CA ALA A 201 -0.96 -10.96 0.60
C ALA A 201 -0.02 -12.13 0.95
N GLU A 202 1.29 -11.87 1.05
CA GLU A 202 2.29 -12.89 1.38
C GLU A 202 2.10 -13.49 2.77
N ILE A 203 1.61 -12.73 3.73
CA ILE A 203 1.26 -13.24 5.06
C ILE A 203 0.25 -14.39 4.98
N ILE A 204 -0.66 -14.33 3.99
CA ILE A 204 -1.74 -15.32 3.80
C ILE A 204 -1.33 -16.43 2.84
N THR A 205 -0.53 -16.10 1.82
CA THR A 205 -0.31 -16.99 0.65
C THR A 205 1.03 -17.72 0.67
N VAL A 206 1.98 -17.25 1.47
CA VAL A 206 3.28 -17.90 1.63
C VAL A 206 3.23 -18.81 2.86
N GLU A 207 3.26 -20.12 2.60
CA GLU A 207 3.35 -21.11 3.67
C GLU A 207 4.73 -21.03 4.34
N SER A 208 4.75 -21.18 5.64
CA SER A 208 5.96 -21.22 6.46
C SER A 208 6.03 -22.55 7.22
N ASP A 209 7.23 -23.10 7.34
CA ASP A 209 7.46 -24.30 8.14
C ASP A 209 7.43 -24.04 9.66
N LEU A 210 7.44 -22.74 10.09
CA LEU A 210 7.48 -22.37 11.50
C LEU A 210 6.12 -21.87 12.01
N VAL A 211 5.71 -20.67 11.61
CA VAL A 211 4.47 -20.04 12.09
C VAL A 211 3.68 -19.48 10.91
N ASN A 212 2.53 -20.07 10.66
CA ASN A 212 1.61 -19.62 9.62
C ASN A 212 0.51 -18.75 10.21
N VAL A 213 0.17 -17.68 9.48
CA VAL A 213 -1.01 -16.85 9.75
C VAL A 213 -2.07 -17.17 8.71
N ASP A 214 -3.21 -17.63 9.14
CA ASP A 214 -4.29 -17.97 8.22
C ASP A 214 -5.14 -16.74 7.83
N PHE A 215 -5.99 -16.92 6.81
CA PHE A 215 -6.90 -15.85 6.36
C PHE A 215 -7.86 -15.38 7.45
N ALA A 216 -8.27 -16.24 8.39
CA ALA A 216 -9.18 -15.88 9.45
C ALA A 216 -8.52 -14.95 10.46
N ASP A 217 -7.24 -15.16 10.77
CA ASP A 217 -6.44 -14.28 11.62
C ASP A 217 -6.28 -12.89 11.01
N VAL A 218 -5.89 -12.81 9.72
CA VAL A 218 -5.79 -11.54 8.99
C VAL A 218 -7.15 -10.85 8.93
N SER A 219 -8.20 -11.59 8.63
CA SER A 219 -9.56 -11.04 8.58
C SER A 219 -10.00 -10.47 9.92
N LYS A 220 -9.64 -11.10 11.03
CA LYS A 220 -9.96 -10.63 12.39
C LYS A 220 -9.28 -9.30 12.73
N VAL A 221 -8.04 -9.12 12.29
CA VAL A 221 -7.25 -7.89 12.52
C VAL A 221 -7.71 -6.74 11.65
N MET A 222 -8.10 -7.03 10.41
CA MET A 222 -8.35 -6.00 9.41
C MET A 222 -9.83 -5.67 9.21
N ARG A 223 -10.77 -6.55 9.62
CA ARG A 223 -12.20 -6.32 9.44
C ARG A 223 -12.68 -5.17 10.31
N ASP A 224 -13.38 -4.21 9.68
CA ASP A 224 -13.91 -2.99 10.31
C ASP A 224 -12.89 -2.24 11.18
N SER A 225 -11.61 -2.34 10.81
CA SER A 225 -10.50 -1.76 11.58
C SER A 225 -10.25 -0.28 11.28
N GLY A 226 -10.93 0.29 10.27
CA GLY A 226 -10.80 1.68 9.91
C GLY A 226 -9.46 1.99 9.24
N ARG A 227 -8.71 2.94 9.76
CA ARG A 227 -7.39 3.27 9.22
C ARG A 227 -6.35 2.23 9.61
N ALA A 228 -5.51 1.87 8.66
CA ALA A 228 -4.35 1.02 8.88
C ALA A 228 -3.06 1.77 8.56
N HIS A 229 -2.00 1.42 9.26
CA HIS A 229 -0.63 1.78 8.93
C HIS A 229 0.15 0.55 8.57
N MET A 230 1.04 0.68 7.61
CA MET A 230 1.91 -0.41 7.21
C MET A 230 3.32 0.08 7.03
N SER A 231 4.27 -0.75 7.43
CA SER A 231 5.68 -0.54 7.14
C SER A 231 6.35 -1.83 6.68
N VAL A 232 7.42 -1.66 5.91
CA VAL A 232 8.32 -2.74 5.51
C VAL A 232 9.74 -2.25 5.77
N ALA A 233 10.52 -3.04 6.47
CA ALA A 233 11.91 -2.76 6.74
C ALA A 233 12.76 -4.02 6.54
N THR A 234 14.03 -3.83 6.21
CA THR A 234 15.00 -4.91 6.07
C THR A 234 16.29 -4.52 6.77
N ALA A 235 16.86 -5.42 7.55
CA ALA A 235 18.14 -5.22 8.21
C ALA A 235 19.00 -6.48 8.17
N GLU A 236 20.32 -6.29 8.16
CA GLU A 236 21.32 -7.35 8.18
C GLU A 236 22.38 -7.09 9.27
N GLY A 237 23.13 -8.12 9.69
CA GLY A 237 24.21 -8.02 10.68
C GLY A 237 23.85 -8.62 12.03
N ASP A 238 24.77 -8.49 13.00
CA ASP A 238 24.66 -9.17 14.30
C ASP A 238 23.45 -8.74 15.14
N ASN A 239 22.96 -7.50 14.97
CA ASN A 239 21.80 -6.94 15.68
C ASN A 239 20.63 -6.70 14.71
N ARG A 240 20.46 -7.58 13.72
CA ARG A 240 19.44 -7.41 12.65
C ARG A 240 18.01 -7.34 13.20
N ALA A 241 17.71 -7.98 14.32
CA ALA A 241 16.39 -8.00 14.94
C ALA A 241 15.99 -6.62 15.48
N GLU A 242 16.85 -5.99 16.29
CA GLU A 242 16.60 -4.64 16.80
C GLU A 242 16.61 -3.60 15.65
N ALA A 243 17.59 -3.75 14.75
CA ALA A 243 17.72 -2.81 13.63
C ALA A 243 16.49 -2.84 12.69
N VAL A 244 15.93 -4.04 12.40
CA VAL A 244 14.72 -4.14 11.56
C VAL A 244 13.48 -3.62 12.27
N ALA A 245 13.35 -3.88 13.59
CA ALA A 245 12.23 -3.37 14.38
C ALA A 245 12.26 -1.85 14.47
N GLU A 246 13.42 -1.25 14.76
CA GLU A 246 13.61 0.20 14.76
C GLU A 246 13.33 0.80 13.38
N ALA A 247 13.92 0.24 12.31
CA ALA A 247 13.73 0.71 10.95
C ALA A 247 12.27 0.62 10.49
N SER A 248 11.52 -0.40 10.94
CA SER A 248 10.11 -0.55 10.61
C SER A 248 9.25 0.59 11.16
N LEU A 249 9.55 1.06 12.37
CA LEU A 249 8.80 2.17 12.98
C LEU A 249 9.20 3.54 12.44
N HIS A 250 10.39 3.66 11.85
CA HIS A 250 10.88 4.89 11.22
C HIS A 250 10.68 4.89 9.70
N SER A 251 9.87 3.98 9.18
CA SER A 251 9.57 3.93 7.75
C SER A 251 8.89 5.23 7.30
N PRO A 252 9.34 5.86 6.21
CA PRO A 252 8.72 7.05 5.66
C PRO A 252 7.32 6.81 5.10
N LEU A 253 6.88 5.56 5.05
CA LEU A 253 5.52 5.15 4.69
C LEU A 253 4.56 5.27 5.87
N LEU A 254 5.11 5.29 7.10
CA LEU A 254 4.36 5.59 8.30
C LEU A 254 4.29 7.12 8.47
N ASP A 255 3.10 7.62 8.64
CA ASP A 255 2.88 9.00 9.03
C ASP A 255 3.33 9.17 10.51
N HIS A 256 4.52 9.75 10.73
CA HIS A 256 5.04 10.13 12.06
C HIS A 256 4.98 9.06 13.16
N ASN A 257 5.70 7.93 13.02
CA ASN A 257 5.94 6.96 14.12
C ASN A 257 4.70 6.42 14.83
N LEU A 258 3.58 6.26 14.16
CA LEU A 258 2.30 6.04 14.80
C LEU A 258 1.79 4.60 14.70
N ILE A 259 2.45 3.68 15.41
CA ILE A 259 1.79 2.43 15.81
C ILE A 259 1.22 2.52 17.23
N SER A 260 1.55 3.58 17.97
CA SER A 260 1.03 3.85 19.30
C SER A 260 -0.50 3.97 19.26
N GLY A 261 -1.19 3.28 20.14
CA GLY A 261 -2.65 3.21 20.16
C GLY A 261 -3.29 2.25 19.17
N ALA A 262 -2.50 1.49 18.39
CA ALA A 262 -3.03 0.41 17.59
C ALA A 262 -3.60 -0.70 18.49
N ARG A 263 -4.83 -1.14 18.24
CA ARG A 263 -5.41 -2.27 18.96
C ARG A 263 -4.92 -3.61 18.47
N ASN A 264 -4.65 -3.71 17.17
CA ASN A 264 -4.17 -4.94 16.57
C ASN A 264 -2.96 -4.66 15.68
N ILE A 265 -2.01 -5.58 15.73
CA ILE A 265 -0.81 -5.55 14.90
C ILE A 265 -0.67 -6.92 14.24
N LEU A 266 -0.45 -6.90 12.94
CA LEU A 266 -0.10 -8.07 12.15
C LEU A 266 1.37 -7.93 11.74
N LEU A 267 2.18 -8.93 12.07
CA LEU A 267 3.60 -8.98 11.75
C LEU A 267 3.92 -10.14 10.83
N ASN A 268 4.80 -9.92 9.88
CA ASN A 268 5.46 -10.99 9.14
C ASN A 268 6.97 -10.81 9.20
N ILE A 269 7.66 -11.84 9.69
CA ILE A 269 9.11 -11.89 9.80
C ILE A 269 9.62 -12.81 8.70
N SER A 270 10.23 -12.23 7.66
CA SER A 270 10.78 -12.98 6.54
C SER A 270 12.30 -13.14 6.69
N VAL A 271 12.79 -14.35 6.45
CA VAL A 271 14.21 -14.72 6.45
C VAL A 271 14.53 -15.56 5.23
N ALA A 272 15.80 -15.74 4.89
CA ALA A 272 16.16 -16.59 3.75
C ALA A 272 15.89 -18.07 4.01
N ASN A 273 16.13 -18.53 5.25
CA ASN A 273 15.92 -19.89 5.69
C ASN A 273 15.39 -19.85 7.14
N ALA A 274 14.30 -20.54 7.39
CA ALA A 274 13.65 -20.60 8.70
C ALA A 274 14.58 -21.14 9.82
N GLU A 275 15.52 -22.04 9.49
CA GLU A 275 16.48 -22.60 10.46
C GLU A 275 17.48 -21.55 10.99
N GLU A 276 17.63 -20.41 10.31
CA GLU A 276 18.55 -19.33 10.70
C GLU A 276 17.91 -18.26 11.59
N LEU A 277 16.58 -18.32 11.78
CA LEU A 277 15.85 -17.38 12.63
C LEU A 277 15.93 -17.84 14.10
N MET A 278 16.64 -17.07 14.93
CA MET A 278 16.78 -17.38 16.33
C MET A 278 15.51 -16.99 17.11
N TYR A 279 15.12 -17.82 18.06
CA TYR A 279 13.97 -17.52 18.93
C TYR A 279 14.12 -16.18 19.67
N GLU A 280 15.34 -15.85 20.09
CA GLU A 280 15.67 -14.58 20.75
C GLU A 280 15.42 -13.37 19.82
N GLU A 281 15.70 -13.50 18.52
CA GLU A 281 15.45 -12.44 17.54
C GLU A 281 13.94 -12.16 17.42
N VAL A 282 13.12 -13.21 17.36
CA VAL A 282 11.65 -13.06 17.33
C VAL A 282 11.15 -12.36 18.59
N VAL A 283 11.60 -12.79 19.77
CA VAL A 283 11.19 -12.17 21.05
C VAL A 283 11.56 -10.69 21.07
N ARG A 284 12.78 -10.32 20.69
CA ARG A 284 13.23 -8.92 20.65
C ARG A 284 12.40 -8.06 19.71
N ILE A 285 12.06 -8.57 18.51
CA ILE A 285 11.17 -7.86 17.57
C ILE A 285 9.80 -7.63 18.21
N LEU A 286 9.20 -8.69 18.78
CA LEU A 286 7.87 -8.60 19.38
C LEU A 286 7.84 -7.64 20.58
N GLU A 287 8.83 -7.70 21.47
CA GLU A 287 8.95 -6.78 22.61
C GLU A 287 9.11 -5.34 22.16
N TYR A 288 9.95 -5.09 21.14
CA TYR A 288 10.18 -3.74 20.62
C TYR A 288 8.89 -3.16 20.03
N ILE A 289 8.19 -3.91 19.20
CA ILE A 289 6.93 -3.48 18.59
C ILE A 289 5.84 -3.27 19.66
N GLN A 290 5.72 -4.20 20.63
CA GLN A 290 4.74 -4.09 21.71
C GLN A 290 4.98 -2.84 22.57
N ALA A 291 6.23 -2.55 22.89
CA ALA A 291 6.60 -1.37 23.71
C ALA A 291 6.20 -0.05 23.03
N HIS A 292 6.27 0.01 21.68
CA HIS A 292 5.92 1.22 20.93
C HIS A 292 4.43 1.30 20.56
N ALA A 293 3.71 0.19 20.57
CA ALA A 293 2.28 0.14 20.31
C ALA A 293 1.44 0.43 21.56
N SER A 294 1.96 0.10 22.74
CA SER A 294 1.26 0.25 24.01
C SER A 294 1.01 1.70 24.36
N VAL A 295 -0.15 1.97 24.94
CA VAL A 295 -0.55 3.30 25.43
C VAL A 295 -0.94 3.21 26.91
N GLU A 296 -0.49 4.16 27.70
CA GLU A 296 -0.93 4.34 29.08
C GLU A 296 -2.13 5.32 29.11
N ASP A 297 -3.23 4.90 29.72
CA ASP A 297 -4.42 5.74 29.88
C ASP A 297 -4.23 6.74 31.04
N GLU A 298 -5.16 7.70 31.18
CA GLU A 298 -5.14 8.72 32.22
C GLU A 298 -5.18 8.12 33.66
N SER A 299 -5.54 6.85 33.79
CA SER A 299 -5.61 6.11 35.06
C SER A 299 -4.33 5.29 35.35
N GLY A 300 -3.34 5.32 34.45
CA GLY A 300 -2.10 4.57 34.60
C GLY A 300 -2.20 3.10 34.14
N ASN A 301 -3.27 2.72 33.43
CA ASN A 301 -3.37 1.36 32.87
C ASN A 301 -2.68 1.29 31.51
N ILE A 302 -1.89 0.24 31.31
CA ILE A 302 -1.21 -0.03 30.03
C ILE A 302 -2.14 -0.87 29.14
N HIS A 303 -2.50 -0.32 28.00
CA HIS A 303 -3.23 -1.01 26.94
C HIS A 303 -2.26 -1.56 25.92
N ASN A 304 -2.16 -2.88 25.89
CA ASN A 304 -1.29 -3.60 24.95
C ASN A 304 -2.02 -3.90 23.65
N ALA A 305 -1.31 -3.81 22.52
CA ALA A 305 -1.82 -4.26 21.24
C ALA A 305 -1.92 -5.79 21.19
N ASN A 306 -2.93 -6.31 20.50
CA ASN A 306 -3.02 -7.71 20.15
C ASN A 306 -2.11 -7.96 18.93
N ILE A 307 -1.00 -8.69 19.12
CA ILE A 307 -0.06 -8.99 18.04
C ILE A 307 -0.33 -10.39 17.50
N ILE A 308 -0.60 -10.46 16.20
CA ILE A 308 -0.62 -11.70 15.42
C ILE A 308 0.64 -11.68 14.54
N TRP A 309 1.43 -12.75 14.59
CA TRP A 309 2.67 -12.80 13.84
C TRP A 309 2.88 -14.13 13.15
N GLY A 310 3.56 -14.08 12.01
CA GLY A 310 3.97 -15.24 11.24
C GLY A 310 5.37 -15.07 10.68
N THR A 311 5.84 -16.15 10.06
CA THR A 311 7.14 -16.17 9.39
C THR A 311 6.96 -16.52 7.92
N SER A 312 7.91 -16.11 7.06
CA SER A 312 7.96 -16.56 5.69
C SER A 312 9.41 -16.70 5.20
N GLU A 313 9.60 -17.54 4.20
CA GLU A 313 10.92 -17.74 3.62
C GLU A 313 11.09 -16.98 2.31
N LYS A 314 12.18 -16.21 2.22
CA LYS A 314 12.58 -15.43 1.04
C LYS A 314 14.07 -15.63 0.78
N PRO A 315 14.48 -16.63 0.00
CA PRO A 315 15.89 -16.97 -0.22
C PRO A 315 16.77 -15.80 -0.66
N GLN A 316 16.17 -14.79 -1.31
CA GLN A 316 16.89 -13.59 -1.76
C GLN A 316 17.35 -12.65 -0.62
N LEU A 317 16.88 -12.85 0.61
CA LEU A 317 17.26 -12.03 1.75
C LEU A 317 18.69 -12.34 2.26
N GLY A 318 19.23 -13.54 1.97
CA GLY A 318 20.53 -13.93 2.52
C GLY A 318 20.54 -13.85 4.05
N ASN A 319 21.40 -13.06 4.63
CA ASN A 319 21.50 -12.90 6.09
C ASN A 319 20.57 -11.81 6.66
N ALA A 320 19.73 -11.20 5.84
CA ALA A 320 18.82 -10.13 6.29
C ALA A 320 17.52 -10.68 6.86
N ILE A 321 16.91 -9.92 7.78
CA ILE A 321 15.52 -10.06 8.18
C ILE A 321 14.71 -8.96 7.49
N GLU A 322 13.58 -9.31 6.88
CA GLU A 322 12.56 -8.37 6.44
C GLU A 322 11.38 -8.45 7.40
N LEU A 323 10.93 -7.30 7.88
CA LEU A 323 9.79 -7.17 8.77
C LEU A 323 8.69 -6.36 8.09
N VAL A 324 7.51 -6.96 7.98
CA VAL A 324 6.27 -6.29 7.59
C VAL A 324 5.42 -6.08 8.83
N VAL A 325 5.02 -4.84 9.08
CA VAL A 325 4.17 -4.45 10.20
C VAL A 325 2.90 -3.82 9.64
N VAL A 326 1.74 -4.33 10.05
CA VAL A 326 0.43 -3.73 9.76
C VAL A 326 -0.26 -3.42 11.08
N ALA A 327 -0.44 -2.15 11.39
CA ALA A 327 -1.08 -1.68 12.60
C ALA A 327 -2.48 -1.16 12.30
N THR A 328 -3.48 -1.56 13.08
CA THR A 328 -4.89 -1.27 12.85
C THR A 328 -5.66 -0.99 14.13
N GLY A 329 -6.90 -0.49 14.00
CA GLY A 329 -7.82 -0.32 15.13
C GLY A 329 -7.48 0.88 16.02
N PHE A 330 -7.05 1.98 15.43
CA PHE A 330 -6.79 3.23 16.13
C PHE A 330 -8.09 3.90 16.61
N GLU A 331 -8.12 4.41 17.85
CA GLU A 331 -9.33 5.03 18.42
C GLU A 331 -9.40 6.55 18.22
N GLY A 332 -10.58 7.01 17.87
CA GLY A 332 -11.15 8.33 18.06
C GLY A 332 -10.29 9.54 17.66
N ASP A 333 -9.64 10.17 18.62
CA ASP A 333 -8.90 11.44 18.41
C ASP A 333 -7.56 11.23 17.70
N GLU A 334 -6.95 10.05 17.81
CA GLU A 334 -5.74 9.71 17.06
C GLU A 334 -6.07 9.50 15.58
N GLU A 335 -7.17 8.85 15.26
CA GLU A 335 -7.68 8.74 13.89
C GLU A 335 -7.89 10.14 13.28
N LYS A 336 -8.47 11.08 14.04
CA LYS A 336 -8.67 12.47 13.61
C LYS A 336 -7.38 13.27 13.49
N ARG A 337 -6.38 13.01 14.34
CA ARG A 337 -5.05 13.64 14.25
C ARG A 337 -4.33 13.18 13.00
N MET A 338 -4.34 11.89 12.74
CA MET A 338 -3.73 11.27 11.55
C MET A 338 -4.37 11.80 10.26
N MET A 339 -5.70 11.98 10.22
CA MET A 339 -6.40 12.57 9.08
C MET A 339 -5.98 14.02 8.82
N LYS A 340 -5.68 14.79 9.86
CA LYS A 340 -5.15 16.16 9.73
C LYS A 340 -3.73 16.19 9.18
N THR A 341 -2.93 15.16 9.43
CA THR A 341 -1.53 15.09 8.99
C THR A 341 -1.44 14.68 7.51
N VAL A 342 -2.35 13.81 7.05
CA VAL A 342 -2.46 13.47 5.61
C VAL A 342 -2.85 14.69 4.77
N ILE A 343 -3.38 15.74 5.41
CA ILE A 343 -3.79 16.98 4.78
C ILE A 343 -2.96 18.13 5.36
N PRO A 344 -1.71 18.34 4.93
CA PRO A 344 -0.97 19.52 5.35
C PRO A 344 -1.73 20.77 4.86
N PRO A 345 -1.82 21.83 5.69
CA PRO A 345 -2.39 23.11 5.25
C PRO A 345 -1.60 23.55 4.02
N ALA A 346 -2.32 23.94 2.96
CA ALA A 346 -1.72 24.39 1.71
C ALA A 346 -0.55 25.36 2.02
N ARG A 347 0.68 24.95 1.72
CA ARG A 347 1.82 25.85 1.77
C ARG A 347 1.54 26.95 0.77
N ILE A 348 1.20 28.14 1.26
CA ILE A 348 1.13 29.33 0.43
C ILE A 348 2.57 29.63 -0.02
N VAL A 349 2.91 29.18 -1.22
CA VAL A 349 4.13 29.62 -1.89
C VAL A 349 3.93 31.11 -2.12
N LYS A 350 4.60 31.94 -1.32
CA LYS A 350 4.59 33.39 -1.55
C LYS A 350 5.14 33.63 -2.95
N PRO A 351 4.46 34.41 -3.80
CA PRO A 351 4.98 34.73 -5.13
C PRO A 351 6.38 35.35 -4.96
N VAL A 352 7.34 34.85 -5.76
CA VAL A 352 8.67 35.43 -5.85
C VAL A 352 8.51 36.89 -6.23
N PRO A 353 9.09 37.87 -5.50
CA PRO A 353 8.98 39.28 -5.87
C PRO A 353 9.50 39.49 -7.30
N GLU A 354 8.74 40.21 -8.13
CA GLU A 354 9.20 40.65 -9.42
C GLU A 354 10.51 41.45 -9.25
N GLY A 355 11.62 40.92 -9.75
CA GLY A 355 12.94 41.54 -9.67
C GLY A 355 14.07 40.67 -9.09
N ALA A 356 13.79 39.43 -8.71
CA ALA A 356 14.84 38.50 -8.29
C ALA A 356 15.56 37.91 -9.52
N ASP A 357 16.86 38.03 -9.55
CA ASP A 357 17.78 37.54 -10.57
C ASP A 357 17.54 36.02 -10.82
N PRO A 358 17.33 35.55 -12.07
CA PRO A 358 17.07 34.15 -12.39
C PRO A 358 18.22 33.18 -12.08
N ALA A 359 19.34 33.66 -11.58
CA ALA A 359 20.52 32.88 -11.18
C ALA A 359 20.63 32.62 -9.66
N GLY A 360 19.68 33.12 -8.83
CA GLY A 360 19.70 32.95 -7.38
C GLY A 360 19.28 31.53 -6.97
N LYS A 361 20.23 30.68 -6.63
CA LYS A 361 20.02 29.40 -5.96
C LYS A 361 19.23 29.63 -4.66
N PRO A 362 18.20 28.85 -4.33
CA PRO A 362 17.57 28.94 -3.03
C PRO A 362 18.58 28.63 -1.93
N VAL A 363 18.85 29.61 -1.07
CA VAL A 363 19.65 29.41 0.13
C VAL A 363 18.74 28.70 1.14
N LEU A 364 18.96 27.42 1.30
CA LEU A 364 18.45 26.66 2.45
C LEU A 364 19.32 27.05 3.64
N GLU A 365 18.75 27.74 4.63
CA GLU A 365 19.41 27.95 5.91
C GLU A 365 19.69 26.59 6.57
N PRO A 366 20.89 26.34 7.07
CA PRO A 366 21.25 25.08 7.68
C PRO A 366 20.56 24.94 9.05
N VAL A 367 19.65 23.99 9.15
CA VAL A 367 19.18 23.49 10.45
C VAL A 367 20.34 22.74 11.12
N GLY A 368 20.61 23.13 12.32
CA GLY A 368 21.58 22.72 13.33
C GLY A 368 22.48 21.50 13.08
N LYS A 369 23.70 21.63 13.59
CA LYS A 369 24.82 20.69 13.50
C LYS A 369 24.45 19.22 13.80
N PRO A 370 24.97 18.24 13.02
CA PRO A 370 24.71 16.84 13.23
C PRO A 370 25.45 16.31 14.48
N GLY A 371 24.70 15.72 15.38
CA GLY A 371 25.24 14.81 16.40
C GLY A 371 25.45 13.43 15.78
N LYS A 372 26.60 12.89 16.10
CA LYS A 372 27.16 11.52 15.95
C LYS A 372 26.39 10.47 15.13
N ALA A 373 27.14 9.91 14.19
CA ALA A 373 26.97 8.73 13.36
C ALA A 373 25.74 7.85 13.62
N THR A 374 24.80 7.88 12.69
CA THR A 374 23.73 6.90 12.50
C THR A 374 24.25 5.73 11.63
N PRO A 375 23.82 4.49 11.89
CA PRO A 375 24.09 3.36 11.02
C PRO A 375 23.53 3.62 9.62
N GLN A 376 24.29 3.27 8.60
CA GLN A 376 23.85 3.40 7.20
C GLN A 376 22.77 2.36 6.92
N THR A 377 21.51 2.78 6.95
CA THR A 377 20.41 2.01 6.36
C THR A 377 20.57 2.02 4.85
N ARG A 378 20.72 0.84 4.23
CA ARG A 378 20.67 0.72 2.76
C ARG A 378 19.26 1.10 2.29
N PRO A 379 19.13 2.00 1.29
CA PRO A 379 17.82 2.30 0.71
C PRO A 379 17.19 1.04 0.12
N LEU A 380 15.86 0.96 0.13
CA LEU A 380 15.04 -0.06 -0.55
C LEU A 380 15.47 -0.39 -2.00
N GLU A 381 16.21 0.50 -2.64
CA GLU A 381 16.79 0.32 -3.97
C GLU A 381 17.67 -0.92 -4.14
N GLN A 382 18.37 -1.37 -3.08
CA GLN A 382 19.28 -2.51 -3.22
C GLN A 382 18.57 -3.86 -3.15
N VAL A 383 17.37 -3.90 -2.59
CA VAL A 383 16.57 -5.14 -2.48
C VAL A 383 15.86 -5.45 -3.81
N ILE A 384 15.52 -4.43 -4.60
CA ILE A 384 14.79 -4.58 -5.87
C ILE A 384 15.73 -4.80 -7.07
N LEU A 385 17.00 -4.38 -6.99
CA LEU A 385 17.95 -4.44 -8.10
C LEU A 385 18.83 -5.70 -8.14
N GLY A 386 18.71 -6.60 -7.14
CA GLY A 386 19.51 -7.84 -7.07
C GLY A 386 19.28 -8.83 -8.23
N GLU A 387 18.21 -8.71 -9.00
CA GLU A 387 17.86 -9.68 -10.04
C GLU A 387 18.30 -9.30 -11.48
N LYS A 388 18.93 -8.15 -11.73
CA LYS A 388 19.31 -7.75 -13.11
C LYS A 388 20.78 -7.78 -13.43
N SER A 389 21.67 -8.19 -12.53
CA SER A 389 23.13 -8.08 -12.76
C SER A 389 23.84 -9.37 -13.18
N THR A 390 23.15 -10.49 -13.41
CA THR A 390 23.79 -11.75 -13.81
C THR A 390 23.26 -12.34 -15.12
N ARG A 391 23.15 -11.55 -16.15
CA ARG A 391 23.14 -12.06 -17.54
C ARG A 391 23.73 -10.98 -18.47
N TYR A 392 25.03 -10.99 -18.68
CA TYR A 392 25.74 -10.61 -19.89
C TYR A 392 27.25 -10.49 -19.58
N SER A 393 27.92 -11.61 -19.54
CA SER A 393 29.33 -11.73 -19.91
C SER A 393 29.63 -13.20 -20.11
N ASN A 394 29.54 -13.65 -21.35
CA ASN A 394 30.39 -14.64 -21.99
C ASN A 394 29.73 -15.06 -23.30
N ILE A 395 30.07 -14.31 -24.35
CA ILE A 395 30.22 -14.83 -25.70
C ILE A 395 31.44 -14.10 -26.23
N ASP A 396 32.57 -14.80 -26.17
CA ASP A 396 33.55 -14.93 -27.23
C ASP A 396 34.33 -16.23 -26.98
#